data_1deeff5a3f1d9224d9d6b70fad4914d6
#
_entry.id   1deeff5a3f1d9224d9d6b70fad4914d6
#
_cell.length_a   1.000
_cell.length_b   1.000
_cell.length_c   1.000
_cell.angle_alpha   90.00
_cell.angle_beta   90.00
_cell.angle_gamma   90.00
#
_symmetry.space_group_name_H-M   'P 1'
#
loop_
_entity.id
_entity.type
_entity.pdbx_description
1 polymer ?
#
loop_
_entity_poly.entity_id
_entity_poly.type
_entity_poly.pdbx_seq_one_letter_code
_entity_poly.pdbx_strand_id
1 'polypeptide(L)'
;MTRTSSITRGLAAAVLVGACTVPAGAQDQSEFQPWQIPGWTFTPGLTVSTVFDNNVALAAEFPTRPETAGDKLFLVEPFGQLEYSGPRASFESGYRGYLRRYVDLDQLNGFDQHGYGAFRYRASRRLTLFMRDTFMKVPTTDELELNGVPFTRTGSRNNVLSGGVESRLSRYTDLNVRYEMNWVDFDRSATGVLLRSGYIHGVRTELARRLGDRSAFGGEYAIRLATLDAGTRQITFQDLGATYRYDTGPRTTFDAAAGVSHLIDRLVNDTRTGPYIRAGLTHRAQRATLGASYAREFVPTFGFGGSNQSQAIRGYVRMPLDRNRLYVQQSVAWRRSDPLISTELALDSCWLHSTLGYALSRWLRAEGFYAYTRQDSRVPGGLINRHRVGAQLVIAQPVRLR
;
A
#
# COMPACT_ATOMS: atom_id res chain seq x y z
N MET A 1 -30.20 38.49 1.23
CA MET A 1 -29.89 38.15 2.63
C MET A 1 -29.09 36.85 2.63
N THR A 2 -27.82 37.01 2.75
CA THR A 2 -26.78 35.98 2.72
C THR A 2 -26.64 35.38 4.12
N ARG A 3 -26.79 34.05 4.23
CA ARG A 3 -26.33 33.31 5.40
C ARG A 3 -25.10 32.48 4.99
N THR A 4 -23.95 33.04 5.24
CA THR A 4 -22.68 32.31 5.35
C THR A 4 -22.68 31.52 6.64
N SER A 5 -22.72 30.20 6.54
CA SER A 5 -22.47 29.32 7.69
C SER A 5 -20.97 28.98 7.74
N SER A 6 -20.35 29.52 8.76
CA SER A 6 -19.00 29.23 9.23
C SER A 6 -18.88 27.77 9.72
N ILE A 7 -18.22 26.92 8.94
CA ILE A 7 -17.64 25.67 9.44
C ILE A 7 -16.14 25.72 9.18
N THR A 8 -15.49 26.49 10.00
CA THR A 8 -14.02 26.52 10.11
C THR A 8 -13.65 26.62 11.58
N ARG A 9 -13.59 25.48 12.27
CA ARG A 9 -12.80 25.31 13.51
C ARG A 9 -12.83 23.83 13.87
N GLY A 10 -11.68 23.15 13.81
CA GLY A 10 -11.47 21.87 14.49
C GLY A 10 -10.84 20.79 13.66
N LEU A 11 -9.72 21.05 13.00
CA LEU A 11 -8.83 19.98 12.51
C LEU A 11 -7.39 20.49 12.52
N ALA A 12 -6.91 20.73 13.72
CA ALA A 12 -5.50 20.83 14.00
C ALA A 12 -5.14 19.67 14.90
N ALA A 13 -4.79 18.52 14.31
CA ALA A 13 -4.07 17.47 15.01
C ALA A 13 -3.46 16.49 14.00
N ALA A 14 -2.15 16.47 13.95
CA ALA A 14 -1.25 15.38 13.63
C ALA A 14 -1.36 14.73 12.25
N VAL A 15 -0.78 15.40 11.30
CA VAL A 15 -0.24 14.82 10.07
C VAL A 15 1.02 14.04 10.40
N LEU A 16 1.07 12.76 10.01
CA LEU A 16 2.31 11.96 9.92
C LEU A 16 1.98 10.64 9.18
N VAL A 17 2.60 10.28 8.30
CA VAL A 17 3.04 10.08 6.99
C VAL A 17 4.02 8.91 6.78
N GLY A 18 4.03 8.10 5.87
CA GLY A 18 5.09 7.24 5.46
C GLY A 18 4.84 6.44 4.21
N ALA A 19 5.70 6.49 3.27
CA ALA A 19 5.60 5.73 2.06
C ALA A 19 6.36 4.42 2.16
N CYS A 20 5.66 3.35 2.04
CA CYS A 20 6.05 2.13 1.34
C CYS A 20 4.81 1.26 1.36
N THR A 21 4.32 0.88 0.20
CA THR A 21 3.28 -0.14 0.06
C THR A 21 3.83 -1.47 0.56
N VAL A 22 3.64 -1.73 1.84
CA VAL A 22 3.74 -3.05 2.40
C VAL A 22 2.31 -3.43 2.75
N PRO A 23 1.77 -4.54 2.24
CA PRO A 23 0.46 -5.01 2.68
C PRO A 23 0.48 -5.15 4.19
N ALA A 24 -0.57 -4.65 4.85
CA ALA A 24 -0.68 -4.55 6.31
C ALA A 24 -0.60 -5.89 7.06
N GLY A 25 -0.37 -7.00 6.37
CA GLY A 25 -0.25 -8.34 6.94
C GLY A 25 1.16 -8.90 7.07
N ALA A 26 2.18 -8.29 6.48
CA ALA A 26 3.52 -8.86 6.39
C ALA A 26 4.60 -8.03 7.10
N GLN A 27 4.22 -7.05 7.90
CA GLN A 27 5.21 -6.27 8.64
C GLN A 27 5.61 -6.94 9.95
N ASP A 28 6.69 -7.70 9.84
CA ASP A 28 7.88 -7.53 10.62
C ASP A 28 7.86 -7.91 12.11
N GLN A 29 7.93 -9.22 12.32
CA GLN A 29 8.45 -9.73 13.61
C GLN A 29 9.98 -9.74 13.66
N SER A 30 10.67 -9.47 12.54
CA SER A 30 12.12 -9.63 12.40
C SER A 30 12.94 -8.42 12.91
N GLU A 31 12.36 -7.24 13.06
CA GLU A 31 13.11 -6.03 13.48
C GLU A 31 13.59 -6.04 14.95
N PHE A 32 13.19 -7.01 15.78
CA PHE A 32 13.56 -7.06 17.19
C PHE A 32 14.50 -8.20 17.60
N GLN A 33 15.09 -8.91 16.65
CA GLN A 33 16.08 -9.95 17.02
C GLN A 33 17.51 -9.48 16.74
N PRO A 34 18.27 -9.03 17.76
CA PRO A 34 19.63 -8.53 17.58
C PRO A 34 20.67 -9.59 17.22
N TRP A 35 20.30 -10.86 17.20
CA TRP A 35 21.23 -11.98 16.96
C TRP A 35 20.59 -13.02 16.00
N GLN A 36 20.48 -12.67 14.72
CA GLN A 36 20.11 -13.67 13.73
C GLN A 36 21.34 -14.53 13.40
N ILE A 37 21.35 -15.75 13.92
CA ILE A 37 22.29 -16.76 13.43
C ILE A 37 21.88 -17.07 11.99
N PRO A 38 22.81 -17.08 11.01
CA PRO A 38 22.49 -17.41 9.63
C PRO A 38 21.73 -18.74 9.52
N GLY A 39 20.67 -18.76 8.74
CA GLY A 39 19.88 -19.98 8.55
C GLY A 39 18.49 -19.71 8.00
N TRP A 40 17.77 -20.77 7.80
CA TRP A 40 16.39 -20.77 7.37
C TRP A 40 15.45 -20.87 8.56
N THR A 41 14.37 -20.10 8.52
CA THR A 41 13.27 -20.19 9.47
C THR A 41 11.96 -20.33 8.69
N PHE A 42 11.16 -21.33 9.03
CA PHE A 42 9.80 -21.50 8.51
C PHE A 42 8.79 -21.22 9.62
N THR A 43 7.81 -20.39 9.34
CA THR A 43 6.75 -20.03 10.29
C THR A 43 5.40 -20.43 9.71
N PRO A 44 4.91 -21.65 9.98
CA PRO A 44 3.52 -22.00 9.72
C PRO A 44 2.60 -21.28 10.69
N GLY A 45 1.39 -20.95 10.24
CA GLY A 45 0.40 -20.36 11.11
C GLY A 45 -1.01 -20.46 10.60
N LEU A 46 -1.93 -20.10 11.48
CA LEU A 46 -3.37 -20.07 11.23
C LEU A 46 -3.95 -18.84 11.93
N THR A 47 -4.74 -18.06 11.22
CA THR A 47 -5.60 -17.03 11.81
C THR A 47 -7.05 -17.47 11.67
N VAL A 48 -7.81 -17.32 12.75
CA VAL A 48 -9.27 -17.49 12.74
C VAL A 48 -9.87 -16.20 13.23
N SER A 49 -10.78 -15.62 12.44
CA SER A 49 -11.41 -14.36 12.78
C SER A 49 -12.91 -14.37 12.53
N THR A 50 -13.61 -13.51 13.28
CA THR A 50 -14.99 -13.11 13.04
C THR A 50 -15.03 -11.63 12.78
N VAL A 51 -15.78 -11.22 11.76
CA VAL A 51 -15.85 -9.83 11.30
C VAL A 51 -17.31 -9.47 11.06
N PHE A 52 -17.71 -8.31 11.52
CA PHE A 52 -18.92 -7.64 11.08
C PHE A 52 -18.57 -6.60 10.03
N ASP A 53 -19.24 -6.63 8.89
CA ASP A 53 -19.08 -5.73 7.76
C ASP A 53 -20.44 -5.08 7.46
N ASN A 54 -20.53 -3.75 7.56
CA ASN A 54 -21.81 -3.04 7.38
C ASN A 54 -22.16 -2.80 5.90
N ASN A 55 -21.23 -2.99 4.97
CA ASN A 55 -21.44 -2.74 3.54
C ASN A 55 -20.65 -3.74 2.69
N VAL A 56 -21.08 -5.00 2.72
CA VAL A 56 -20.41 -6.11 2.02
C VAL A 56 -20.41 -5.90 0.50
N ALA A 57 -21.45 -5.29 -0.03
CA ALA A 57 -21.62 -5.06 -1.47
C ALA A 57 -20.84 -3.84 -1.99
N LEU A 58 -20.30 -2.99 -1.12
CA LEU A 58 -19.77 -1.66 -1.47
C LEU A 58 -20.81 -0.81 -2.22
N ALA A 59 -22.05 -0.90 -1.75
CA ALA A 59 -23.15 -0.10 -2.30
C ALA A 59 -22.98 1.37 -1.91
N ALA A 60 -23.31 2.25 -2.85
CA ALA A 60 -23.32 3.68 -2.59
C ALA A 60 -24.53 4.07 -1.70
N GLU A 61 -24.34 5.03 -0.82
CA GLU A 61 -25.39 5.57 0.03
C GLU A 61 -26.32 6.49 -0.78
N PHE A 62 -27.48 5.98 -1.20
CA PHE A 62 -28.52 6.81 -1.77
C PHE A 62 -29.47 7.28 -0.67
N PRO A 63 -29.89 8.57 -0.64
CA PRO A 63 -30.80 9.09 0.37
C PRO A 63 -32.15 8.37 0.41
N THR A 64 -32.55 7.73 -0.71
CA THR A 64 -33.85 7.06 -0.87
C THR A 64 -33.80 5.54 -0.68
N ARG A 65 -32.63 4.92 -0.59
CA ARG A 65 -32.45 3.48 -0.37
C ARG A 65 -31.18 3.22 0.45
N PRO A 66 -31.28 3.14 1.76
CA PRO A 66 -30.15 2.72 2.62
C PRO A 66 -30.04 1.18 2.56
N GLU A 67 -29.83 0.59 1.40
CA GLU A 67 -29.59 -0.85 1.28
C GLU A 67 -28.07 -1.15 1.32
N THR A 68 -27.42 -0.76 2.41
CA THR A 68 -26.14 -1.35 2.75
C THR A 68 -26.42 -2.71 3.39
N ALA A 69 -26.21 -3.80 2.65
CA ALA A 69 -26.31 -5.13 3.23
C ALA A 69 -25.09 -5.36 4.14
N GLY A 70 -25.31 -5.28 5.44
CA GLY A 70 -24.33 -5.71 6.45
C GLY A 70 -24.42 -7.21 6.67
N ASP A 71 -23.28 -7.86 6.92
CA ASP A 71 -23.23 -9.28 7.25
C ASP A 71 -22.08 -9.58 8.22
N LYS A 72 -22.18 -10.73 8.87
CA LYS A 72 -21.10 -11.33 9.65
C LYS A 72 -20.37 -12.35 8.79
N LEU A 73 -19.05 -12.36 8.86
CA LEU A 73 -18.26 -13.35 8.17
C LEU A 73 -17.24 -14.00 9.10
N PHE A 74 -16.99 -15.27 8.85
CA PHE A 74 -15.90 -16.03 9.44
C PHE A 74 -14.78 -16.17 8.41
N LEU A 75 -13.55 -15.92 8.87
CA LEU A 75 -12.34 -16.08 8.07
C LEU A 75 -11.44 -17.13 8.71
N VAL A 76 -10.96 -18.03 7.88
CA VAL A 76 -9.90 -18.99 8.25
C VAL A 76 -8.73 -18.76 7.31
N GLU A 77 -7.59 -18.41 7.87
CA GLU A 77 -6.44 -17.92 7.11
C GLU A 77 -5.20 -18.77 7.45
N PRO A 78 -5.01 -19.91 6.77
CA PRO A 78 -3.74 -20.61 6.81
C PRO A 78 -2.65 -19.80 6.16
N PHE A 79 -1.47 -19.72 6.77
CA PHE A 79 -0.32 -19.05 6.20
C PHE A 79 0.98 -19.79 6.47
N GLY A 80 1.97 -19.52 5.63
CA GLY A 80 3.34 -19.96 5.80
C GLY A 80 4.31 -18.87 5.40
N GLN A 81 5.33 -18.65 6.19
CA GLN A 81 6.40 -17.69 5.93
C GLN A 81 7.74 -18.40 5.97
N LEU A 82 8.59 -18.16 4.99
CA LEU A 82 9.95 -18.70 4.89
C LEU A 82 10.94 -17.55 4.85
N GLU A 83 11.88 -17.57 5.78
CA GLU A 83 12.91 -16.53 5.90
C GLU A 83 14.29 -17.17 5.86
N TYR A 84 15.20 -16.51 5.18
CA TYR A 84 16.63 -16.79 5.21
C TYR A 84 17.38 -15.52 5.56
N SER A 85 18.27 -15.61 6.54
CA SER A 85 19.19 -14.53 6.89
C SER A 85 20.61 -15.05 6.84
N GLY A 86 21.43 -14.41 6.02
CA GLY A 86 22.84 -14.74 5.86
C GLY A 86 23.70 -13.47 5.75
N PRO A 87 25.03 -13.59 5.77
CA PRO A 87 25.94 -12.43 5.80
C PRO A 87 25.91 -11.60 4.51
N ARG A 88 25.48 -12.17 3.39
CA ARG A 88 25.41 -11.50 2.09
C ARG A 88 24.04 -11.55 1.44
N ALA A 89 23.18 -12.45 1.88
CA ALA A 89 21.86 -12.64 1.28
C ALA A 89 20.79 -12.66 2.37
N SER A 90 19.64 -12.08 2.08
CA SER A 90 18.41 -12.30 2.80
C SER A 90 17.30 -12.67 1.82
N PHE A 91 16.45 -13.57 2.22
CA PHE A 91 15.27 -13.98 1.47
C PHE A 91 14.10 -14.06 2.44
N GLU A 92 12.97 -13.59 2.00
CA GLU A 92 11.70 -13.68 2.71
C GLU A 92 10.62 -14.03 1.70
N SER A 93 9.77 -14.98 2.01
CA SER A 93 8.57 -15.23 1.24
C SER A 93 7.44 -15.69 2.15
N GLY A 94 6.22 -15.40 1.75
CA GLY A 94 5.04 -15.80 2.49
C GLY A 94 3.84 -16.00 1.58
N TYR A 95 2.98 -16.87 2.02
CA TYR A 95 1.69 -17.12 1.41
C TYR A 95 0.62 -17.18 2.49
N ARG A 96 -0.55 -16.57 2.20
CA ARG A 96 -1.74 -16.60 3.05
C ARG A 96 -2.98 -16.82 2.19
N GLY A 97 -3.75 -17.85 2.53
CA GLY A 97 -5.08 -18.06 1.98
C GLY A 97 -6.14 -17.48 2.90
N TYR A 98 -7.26 -17.03 2.35
CA TYR A 98 -8.40 -16.47 3.10
C TYR A 98 -9.67 -17.21 2.70
N LEU A 99 -10.10 -18.16 3.54
CA LEU A 99 -11.39 -18.83 3.38
C LEU A 99 -12.46 -17.95 4.04
N ARG A 100 -13.34 -17.38 3.23
CA ARG A 100 -14.45 -16.51 3.68
C ARG A 100 -15.75 -17.27 3.71
N ARG A 101 -16.48 -17.14 4.83
CA ARG A 101 -17.82 -17.67 5.02
C ARG A 101 -18.73 -16.59 5.61
N TYR A 102 -19.67 -16.13 4.80
CA TYR A 102 -20.72 -15.20 5.20
C TYR A 102 -21.87 -15.95 5.86
N VAL A 103 -22.59 -15.30 6.79
CA VAL A 103 -23.71 -15.89 7.52
C VAL A 103 -24.97 -15.84 6.68
N ASP A 104 -25.32 -14.68 6.13
CA ASP A 104 -26.56 -14.46 5.38
C ASP A 104 -26.32 -14.40 3.86
N LEU A 105 -25.14 -13.97 3.42
CA LEU A 105 -24.76 -13.78 2.02
C LEU A 105 -23.84 -14.92 1.53
N ASP A 106 -24.29 -16.16 1.64
CA ASP A 106 -23.52 -17.37 1.34
C ASP A 106 -22.99 -17.43 -0.11
N GLN A 107 -23.71 -16.82 -1.08
CA GLN A 107 -23.27 -16.66 -2.46
C GLN A 107 -21.97 -15.85 -2.60
N LEU A 108 -21.55 -15.13 -1.54
CA LEU A 108 -20.32 -14.35 -1.49
C LEU A 108 -19.15 -15.09 -0.82
N ASN A 109 -19.37 -16.35 -0.43
CA ASN A 109 -18.32 -17.23 0.06
C ASN A 109 -17.21 -17.37 -0.97
N GLY A 110 -15.97 -17.46 -0.54
CA GLY A 110 -14.86 -17.52 -1.48
C GLY A 110 -13.51 -17.78 -0.84
N PHE A 111 -12.53 -17.84 -1.73
CA PHE A 111 -11.12 -18.03 -1.36
C PHE A 111 -10.26 -16.96 -2.03
N ASP A 112 -9.60 -16.16 -1.19
CA ASP A 112 -8.66 -15.14 -1.62
C ASP A 112 -7.24 -15.55 -1.27
N GLN A 113 -6.28 -14.89 -1.88
CA GLN A 113 -4.88 -15.28 -1.78
C GLN A 113 -3.98 -14.06 -1.74
N HIS A 114 -3.02 -14.07 -0.82
CA HIS A 114 -1.91 -13.13 -0.80
C HIS A 114 -0.60 -13.90 -0.78
N GLY A 115 0.31 -13.51 -1.66
CA GLY A 115 1.66 -14.05 -1.70
C GLY A 115 2.67 -12.93 -1.81
N TYR A 116 3.83 -13.10 -1.22
CA TYR A 116 4.93 -12.17 -1.40
C TYR A 116 6.26 -12.90 -1.38
N GLY A 117 7.26 -12.27 -2.01
CA GLY A 117 8.65 -12.68 -1.95
C GLY A 117 9.55 -11.45 -1.96
N ALA A 118 10.63 -11.49 -1.19
CA ALA A 118 11.66 -10.47 -1.18
C ALA A 118 13.03 -11.12 -1.12
N PHE A 119 13.95 -10.58 -1.91
CA PHE A 119 15.33 -11.04 -1.99
C PHE A 119 16.25 -9.84 -1.96
N ARG A 120 17.32 -9.94 -1.19
CA ARG A 120 18.38 -8.94 -1.16
C ARG A 120 19.74 -9.65 -1.15
N TYR A 121 20.63 -9.24 -2.03
CA TYR A 121 21.96 -9.84 -2.17
C TYR A 121 23.03 -8.77 -2.24
N ARG A 122 23.98 -8.80 -1.33
CA ARG A 122 25.16 -7.94 -1.32
C ARG A 122 26.25 -8.61 -2.18
N ALA A 123 26.27 -8.29 -3.47
CA ALA A 123 27.23 -8.82 -4.43
C ALA A 123 28.66 -8.35 -4.12
N SER A 124 28.82 -7.11 -3.62
CA SER A 124 30.09 -6.58 -3.15
C SER A 124 29.88 -5.59 -2.00
N ARG A 125 30.96 -5.00 -1.48
CA ARG A 125 30.88 -3.91 -0.51
C ARG A 125 30.18 -2.65 -1.05
N ARG A 126 30.03 -2.54 -2.37
CA ARG A 126 29.48 -1.37 -3.05
C ARG A 126 28.22 -1.67 -3.84
N LEU A 127 27.85 -2.94 -4.03
CA LEU A 127 26.75 -3.34 -4.90
C LEU A 127 25.80 -4.26 -4.15
N THR A 128 24.55 -3.86 -4.10
CA THR A 128 23.43 -4.65 -3.56
C THR A 128 22.37 -4.80 -4.66
N LEU A 129 21.92 -6.02 -4.88
CA LEU A 129 20.78 -6.36 -5.72
C LEU A 129 19.57 -6.60 -4.81
N PHE A 130 18.40 -6.21 -5.24
CA PHE A 130 17.16 -6.49 -4.54
C PHE A 130 16.03 -6.81 -5.50
N MET A 131 15.08 -7.60 -5.03
CA MET A 131 13.85 -7.92 -5.73
C MET A 131 12.73 -8.09 -4.69
N ARG A 132 11.54 -7.64 -5.01
CA ARG A 132 10.31 -7.88 -4.25
C ARG A 132 9.18 -8.15 -5.22
N ASP A 133 8.38 -9.15 -4.91
CA ASP A 133 7.15 -9.47 -5.62
C ASP A 133 6.00 -9.58 -4.62
N THR A 134 4.81 -9.13 -5.01
CA THR A 134 3.60 -9.24 -4.19
C THR A 134 2.43 -9.56 -5.10
N PHE A 135 1.75 -10.65 -4.80
CA PHE A 135 0.55 -11.09 -5.48
C PHE A 135 -0.65 -11.04 -4.54
N MET A 136 -1.76 -10.53 -5.03
CA MET A 136 -3.02 -10.47 -4.29
C MET A 136 -4.17 -10.90 -5.21
N LYS A 137 -5.06 -11.73 -4.68
CA LYS A 137 -6.39 -11.99 -5.24
C LYS A 137 -7.42 -11.62 -4.19
N VAL A 138 -8.25 -10.63 -4.48
CA VAL A 138 -9.21 -10.06 -3.55
C VAL A 138 -10.62 -9.95 -4.17
N PRO A 139 -11.68 -9.94 -3.36
CA PRO A 139 -13.05 -9.91 -3.86
C PRO A 139 -13.56 -8.51 -4.15
N THR A 140 -12.87 -7.49 -3.65
CA THR A 140 -13.31 -6.09 -3.68
C THR A 140 -12.13 -5.17 -4.00
N THR A 141 -12.40 -4.12 -4.75
CA THR A 141 -11.36 -3.19 -5.21
C THR A 141 -10.84 -2.25 -4.14
N ASP A 142 -11.59 -2.02 -3.05
CA ASP A 142 -11.16 -1.18 -1.92
C ASP A 142 -9.93 -1.75 -1.18
N GLU A 143 -9.70 -3.06 -1.27
CA GLU A 143 -8.56 -3.74 -0.66
C GLU A 143 -7.25 -3.58 -1.44
N LEU A 144 -7.32 -3.18 -2.71
CA LEU A 144 -6.12 -3.00 -3.56
C LEU A 144 -5.45 -1.63 -3.40
N GLU A 145 -6.13 -0.65 -2.81
CA GLU A 145 -5.65 0.74 -2.71
C GLU A 145 -5.09 1.31 -4.03
N LEU A 146 -5.67 0.97 -5.17
CA LEU A 146 -5.22 1.43 -6.48
C LEU A 146 -5.66 2.87 -6.76
N ASN A 147 -4.89 3.57 -7.60
CA ASN A 147 -5.22 4.94 -8.03
C ASN A 147 -6.38 4.93 -9.03
N GLY A 148 -7.36 5.82 -8.82
CA GLY A 148 -8.47 6.04 -9.76
C GLY A 148 -9.38 4.83 -9.99
N VAL A 149 -9.39 3.87 -9.09
CA VAL A 149 -10.26 2.70 -9.16
C VAL A 149 -11.46 2.92 -8.24
N PRO A 150 -12.69 2.80 -8.75
CA PRO A 150 -13.89 2.90 -7.92
C PRO A 150 -13.98 1.70 -6.98
N PHE A 151 -14.48 1.93 -5.76
CA PHE A 151 -14.78 0.85 -4.84
C PHE A 151 -15.99 0.07 -5.35
N THR A 152 -15.79 -1.20 -5.60
CA THR A 152 -16.83 -2.09 -6.09
C THR A 152 -16.52 -3.52 -5.69
N ARG A 153 -17.57 -4.33 -5.61
CA ARG A 153 -17.44 -5.76 -5.40
C ARG A 153 -17.14 -6.47 -6.72
N THR A 154 -15.95 -6.23 -7.21
CA THR A 154 -15.41 -6.89 -8.41
C THR A 154 -14.14 -7.61 -7.99
N GLY A 155 -14.10 -8.91 -8.19
CA GLY A 155 -12.90 -9.71 -7.93
C GLY A 155 -11.76 -9.20 -8.78
N SER A 156 -10.57 -9.23 -8.20
CA SER A 156 -9.39 -8.71 -8.88
C SER A 156 -8.13 -9.46 -8.47
N ARG A 157 -7.19 -9.52 -9.40
CA ARG A 157 -5.83 -10.02 -9.20
C ARG A 157 -4.87 -8.89 -9.43
N ASN A 158 -3.95 -8.73 -8.51
CA ASN A 158 -2.90 -7.72 -8.61
C ASN A 158 -1.54 -8.37 -8.38
N ASN A 159 -0.56 -8.05 -9.21
CA ASN A 159 0.83 -8.41 -8.99
C ASN A 159 1.72 -7.15 -9.11
N VAL A 160 2.54 -6.93 -8.10
CA VAL A 160 3.50 -5.83 -8.04
C VAL A 160 4.89 -6.41 -7.88
N LEU A 161 5.68 -6.34 -8.96
CA LEU A 161 7.09 -6.73 -8.97
C LEU A 161 7.96 -5.48 -8.93
N SER A 162 8.95 -5.46 -8.07
CA SER A 162 10.02 -4.47 -8.08
C SER A 162 11.38 -5.14 -7.94
N GLY A 163 12.39 -4.60 -8.61
CA GLY A 163 13.75 -5.11 -8.51
C GLY A 163 14.75 -4.07 -8.95
N GLY A 164 15.99 -4.19 -8.48
CA GLY A 164 16.96 -3.18 -8.85
C GLY A 164 18.33 -3.36 -8.22
N VAL A 165 19.07 -2.28 -8.31
CA VAL A 165 20.48 -2.19 -7.94
C VAL A 165 20.71 -0.94 -7.10
N GLU A 166 21.32 -1.12 -5.94
CA GLU A 166 21.88 -0.04 -5.13
C GLU A 166 23.41 -0.11 -5.25
N SER A 167 24.03 0.95 -5.74
CA SER A 167 25.48 1.00 -5.96
C SER A 167 26.10 2.23 -5.32
N ARG A 168 27.16 2.03 -4.54
CA ARG A 168 28.02 3.10 -4.05
C ARG A 168 29.11 3.37 -5.09
N LEU A 169 28.90 4.35 -5.97
CA LEU A 169 29.83 4.70 -7.03
C LEU A 169 31.13 5.29 -6.48
N SER A 170 31.03 6.11 -5.42
CA SER A 170 32.16 6.69 -4.74
C SER A 170 31.95 6.73 -3.23
N ARG A 171 32.89 7.33 -2.48
CA ARG A 171 32.74 7.56 -1.03
C ARG A 171 31.51 8.42 -0.71
N TYR A 172 31.10 9.28 -1.63
CA TYR A 172 30.03 10.26 -1.41
C TYR A 172 28.85 10.12 -2.37
N THR A 173 28.89 9.22 -3.33
CA THR A 173 27.89 9.14 -4.39
C THR A 173 27.25 7.77 -4.42
N ASP A 174 25.93 7.73 -4.26
CA ASP A 174 25.12 6.52 -4.30
C ASP A 174 24.21 6.58 -5.57
N LEU A 175 24.10 5.47 -6.27
CA LEU A 175 23.19 5.26 -7.40
C LEU A 175 22.17 4.19 -7.04
N ASN A 176 20.90 4.46 -7.25
CA ASN A 176 19.81 3.50 -7.14
C ASN A 176 19.07 3.43 -8.48
N VAL A 177 18.98 2.23 -9.03
CA VAL A 177 18.18 1.94 -10.24
C VAL A 177 17.16 0.90 -9.87
N ARG A 178 15.86 1.22 -10.06
CA ARG A 178 14.75 0.35 -9.73
C ARG A 178 13.83 0.18 -10.94
N TYR A 179 13.51 -1.05 -11.26
CA TYR A 179 12.43 -1.42 -12.15
C TYR A 179 11.20 -1.78 -11.32
N GLU A 180 10.03 -1.38 -11.80
CA GLU A 180 8.73 -1.70 -11.17
C GLU A 180 7.76 -2.17 -12.26
N MET A 181 7.00 -3.21 -11.97
CA MET A 181 5.87 -3.67 -12.77
C MET A 181 4.66 -3.79 -11.86
N ASN A 182 3.54 -3.27 -12.32
CA ASN A 182 2.23 -3.48 -11.68
C ASN A 182 1.28 -4.02 -12.74
N TRP A 183 0.72 -5.20 -12.48
CA TRP A 183 -0.29 -5.83 -13.31
C TRP A 183 -1.57 -5.99 -12.49
N VAL A 184 -2.70 -5.61 -13.11
CA VAL A 184 -4.02 -5.74 -12.52
C VAL A 184 -4.96 -6.37 -13.53
N ASP A 185 -5.72 -7.37 -13.07
CA ASP A 185 -6.77 -8.02 -13.82
C ASP A 185 -8.06 -8.03 -13.00
N PHE A 186 -9.14 -7.50 -13.59
CA PHE A 186 -10.45 -7.45 -12.95
C PHE A 186 -11.34 -8.55 -13.52
N ASP A 187 -12.05 -9.25 -12.64
CA ASP A 187 -13.08 -10.19 -13.04
C ASP A 187 -14.25 -9.43 -13.71
N ARG A 188 -15.02 -10.09 -14.54
CA ARG A 188 -16.23 -9.50 -15.11
C ARG A 188 -17.21 -9.18 -13.99
N SER A 189 -17.58 -7.92 -13.86
CA SER A 189 -18.48 -7.45 -12.82
C SER A 189 -19.93 -7.92 -13.11
N ALA A 190 -20.57 -8.47 -12.09
CA ALA A 190 -22.00 -8.75 -12.12
C ALA A 190 -22.86 -7.46 -12.15
N THR A 191 -22.31 -6.33 -11.73
CA THR A 191 -22.99 -5.02 -11.70
C THR A 191 -22.90 -4.23 -13.00
N GLY A 192 -22.30 -4.80 -14.05
CA GLY A 192 -22.14 -4.14 -15.34
C GLY A 192 -21.08 -3.04 -15.41
N VAL A 193 -20.38 -2.75 -14.31
CA VAL A 193 -19.24 -1.81 -14.31
C VAL A 193 -18.05 -2.49 -14.97
N LEU A 194 -17.67 -2.03 -16.15
CA LEU A 194 -16.51 -2.55 -16.86
C LEU A 194 -15.24 -1.86 -16.33
N LEU A 195 -14.46 -2.57 -15.53
CA LEU A 195 -13.16 -2.12 -15.11
C LEU A 195 -12.08 -2.60 -16.10
N ARG A 196 -11.18 -1.72 -16.46
CA ARG A 196 -10.09 -1.99 -17.41
C ARG A 196 -8.88 -2.54 -16.71
N SER A 197 -8.48 -3.74 -17.12
CA SER A 197 -7.25 -4.42 -16.72
C SER A 197 -6.04 -3.85 -17.46
N GLY A 198 -4.84 -4.16 -17.00
CA GLY A 198 -3.64 -3.75 -17.69
C GLY A 198 -2.36 -3.96 -16.90
N TYR A 199 -1.29 -3.39 -17.40
CA TYR A 199 0.02 -3.42 -16.75
C TYR A 199 0.75 -2.09 -16.91
N ILE A 200 1.60 -1.79 -15.93
CA ILE A 200 2.45 -0.62 -15.89
C ILE A 200 3.88 -1.10 -15.66
N HIS A 201 4.79 -0.72 -16.54
CA HIS A 201 6.22 -0.92 -16.36
C HIS A 201 6.88 0.41 -16.06
N GLY A 202 7.82 0.44 -15.13
CA GLY A 202 8.55 1.66 -14.80
C GLY A 202 10.01 1.41 -14.49
N VAL A 203 10.85 2.37 -14.79
CA VAL A 203 12.24 2.45 -14.35
C VAL A 203 12.43 3.78 -13.65
N ARG A 204 12.99 3.74 -12.46
CA ARG A 204 13.39 4.91 -11.67
C ARG A 204 14.87 4.84 -11.40
N THR A 205 15.57 5.93 -11.68
CA THR A 205 17.00 6.09 -11.40
C THR A 205 17.18 7.29 -10.48
N GLU A 206 17.89 7.12 -9.40
CA GLU A 206 18.25 8.16 -8.45
C GLU A 206 19.78 8.21 -8.29
N LEU A 207 20.36 9.37 -8.44
CA LEU A 207 21.77 9.64 -8.20
C LEU A 207 21.86 10.67 -7.07
N ALA A 208 22.39 10.26 -5.90
CA ALA A 208 22.48 11.09 -4.73
C ALA A 208 23.93 11.28 -4.26
N ARG A 209 24.28 12.50 -3.86
CA ARG A 209 25.57 12.85 -3.28
C ARG A 209 25.42 13.22 -1.81
N ARG A 210 26.18 12.60 -0.97
CA ARG A 210 26.27 12.93 0.46
C ARG A 210 26.97 14.27 0.62
N LEU A 211 26.29 15.21 1.27
CA LEU A 211 26.82 16.53 1.60
C LEU A 211 27.53 16.54 2.98
N GLY A 212 27.24 15.53 3.79
CA GLY A 212 27.80 15.30 5.11
C GLY A 212 27.35 13.96 5.66
N ASP A 213 27.53 13.74 6.96
CA ASP A 213 27.17 12.47 7.60
C ASP A 213 25.66 12.26 7.70
N ARG A 214 24.86 13.33 7.59
CA ARG A 214 23.40 13.31 7.82
C ARG A 214 22.57 13.74 6.63
N SER A 215 23.19 14.27 5.58
CA SER A 215 22.43 14.80 4.46
C SER A 215 22.94 14.30 3.11
N ALA A 216 22.03 14.08 2.20
CA ALA A 216 22.32 13.76 0.81
C ALA A 216 21.38 14.57 -0.10
N PHE A 217 21.91 15.06 -1.20
CA PHE A 217 21.17 15.74 -2.26
C PHE A 217 21.40 15.03 -3.59
N GLY A 218 20.39 14.97 -4.43
CA GLY A 218 20.48 14.26 -5.67
C GLY A 218 19.46 14.66 -6.71
N GLY A 219 19.41 13.90 -7.77
CA GLY A 219 18.39 13.96 -8.80
C GLY A 219 17.80 12.59 -9.06
N GLU A 220 16.54 12.55 -9.46
CA GLU A 220 15.87 11.35 -9.90
C GLU A 220 15.19 11.56 -11.24
N TYR A 221 15.16 10.49 -12.01
CA TYR A 221 14.37 10.38 -13.22
C TYR A 221 13.60 9.07 -13.20
N ALA A 222 12.32 9.13 -13.52
CA ALA A 222 11.48 7.93 -13.67
C ALA A 222 10.72 7.99 -15.00
N ILE A 223 10.63 6.84 -15.66
CA ILE A 223 9.75 6.62 -16.81
C ILE A 223 8.82 5.46 -16.50
N ARG A 224 7.53 5.64 -16.78
CA ARG A 224 6.49 4.61 -16.61
C ARG A 224 5.70 4.49 -17.91
N LEU A 225 5.49 3.26 -18.36
CA LEU A 225 4.70 2.91 -19.54
C LEU A 225 3.49 2.12 -19.06
N ALA A 226 2.31 2.68 -19.22
CA ALA A 226 1.05 2.00 -18.91
C ALA A 226 0.42 1.48 -20.20
N THR A 227 0.02 0.22 -20.18
CA THR A 227 -0.74 -0.42 -21.25
C THR A 227 -2.03 -0.95 -20.65
N LEU A 228 -3.14 -0.34 -21.03
CA LEU A 228 -4.45 -0.58 -20.46
C LEU A 228 -5.40 -1.11 -21.55
N ASP A 229 -6.50 -1.74 -21.13
CA ASP A 229 -7.58 -2.17 -22.01
C ASP A 229 -7.09 -3.10 -23.16
N ALA A 230 -6.44 -4.20 -22.77
CA ALA A 230 -5.87 -5.19 -23.68
C ALA A 230 -4.92 -4.60 -24.76
N GLY A 231 -4.24 -3.47 -24.42
CA GLY A 231 -3.26 -2.86 -25.32
C GLY A 231 -3.80 -1.70 -26.17
N THR A 232 -5.08 -1.39 -26.08
CA THR A 232 -5.70 -0.31 -26.87
C THR A 232 -5.25 1.08 -26.43
N ARG A 233 -4.86 1.24 -25.15
CA ARG A 233 -4.42 2.51 -24.60
C ARG A 233 -3.01 2.43 -24.03
N GLN A 234 -2.12 3.24 -24.56
CA GLN A 234 -0.74 3.38 -24.11
C GLN A 234 -0.47 4.80 -23.63
N ILE A 235 -0.01 4.92 -22.38
CA ILE A 235 0.29 6.21 -21.76
C ILE A 235 1.71 6.18 -21.21
N THR A 236 2.49 7.20 -21.51
CA THR A 236 3.85 7.38 -21.01
C THR A 236 3.88 8.47 -19.95
N PHE A 237 4.50 8.19 -18.81
CA PHE A 237 4.72 9.14 -17.73
C PHE A 237 6.22 9.29 -17.51
N GLN A 238 6.68 10.52 -17.35
CA GLN A 238 8.06 10.84 -17.05
C GLN A 238 8.10 11.79 -15.85
N ASP A 239 8.88 11.47 -14.85
CA ASP A 239 9.09 12.32 -13.67
C ASP A 239 10.57 12.69 -13.61
N LEU A 240 10.86 13.97 -13.45
CA LEU A 240 12.19 14.51 -13.23
C LEU A 240 12.17 15.38 -11.99
N GLY A 241 13.04 15.09 -11.03
CA GLY A 241 13.06 15.81 -9.76
C GLY A 241 14.43 15.88 -9.09
N ALA A 242 14.56 16.84 -8.20
CA ALA A 242 15.63 16.89 -7.22
C ALA A 242 15.22 16.13 -5.97
N THR A 243 16.18 15.42 -5.34
CA THR A 243 15.95 14.65 -4.11
C THR A 243 16.78 15.21 -2.97
N TYR A 244 16.25 15.16 -1.77
CA TYR A 244 16.95 15.51 -0.54
C TYR A 244 16.63 14.50 0.55
N ARG A 245 17.65 14.00 1.23
CA ARG A 245 17.55 13.14 2.42
C ARG A 245 18.25 13.77 3.58
N TYR A 246 17.63 13.70 4.74
CA TYR A 246 18.20 14.20 5.99
C TYR A 246 17.93 13.24 7.14
N ASP A 247 19.01 12.74 7.75
CA ASP A 247 18.96 11.91 8.93
C ASP A 247 19.20 12.78 10.17
N THR A 248 18.13 13.15 10.89
CA THR A 248 18.22 13.97 12.12
C THR A 248 18.99 13.24 13.24
N GLY A 249 19.20 11.95 13.07
CA GLY A 249 19.93 11.05 13.98
C GLY A 249 19.65 9.59 13.56
N PRO A 250 20.06 8.61 14.36
CA PRO A 250 19.91 7.20 14.02
C PRO A 250 18.43 6.74 13.98
N ARG A 251 17.52 7.59 14.44
CA ARG A 251 16.11 7.23 14.62
C ARG A 251 15.15 7.96 13.68
N THR A 252 15.55 9.03 13.05
CA THR A 252 14.64 9.87 12.24
C THR A 252 15.27 10.14 10.89
N THR A 253 14.57 9.71 9.85
CA THR A 253 14.93 9.97 8.46
C THR A 253 13.80 10.78 7.81
N PHE A 254 14.16 11.87 7.16
CA PHE A 254 13.32 12.65 6.26
C PHE A 254 13.84 12.50 4.84
N ASP A 255 12.95 12.24 3.90
CA ASP A 255 13.25 12.23 2.47
C ASP A 255 12.23 13.11 1.72
N ALA A 256 12.69 13.80 0.71
CA ALA A 256 11.85 14.62 -0.14
C ALA A 256 12.33 14.58 -1.60
N ALA A 257 11.39 14.71 -2.52
CA ALA A 257 11.67 14.93 -3.93
C ALA A 257 10.69 15.96 -4.48
N ALA A 258 11.17 16.85 -5.33
CA ALA A 258 10.34 17.84 -6.00
C ALA A 258 10.82 18.09 -7.43
N GLY A 259 9.88 18.25 -8.35
CA GLY A 259 10.18 18.41 -9.77
C GLY A 259 8.94 18.50 -10.63
N VAL A 260 9.01 17.94 -11.82
CA VAL A 260 7.95 17.93 -12.82
C VAL A 260 7.60 16.52 -13.24
N SER A 261 6.30 16.27 -13.42
CA SER A 261 5.72 15.11 -14.10
C SER A 261 5.30 15.53 -15.50
N HIS A 262 5.63 14.73 -16.49
CA HIS A 262 5.23 14.89 -17.88
C HIS A 262 4.49 13.64 -18.35
N LEU A 263 3.34 13.83 -18.99
CA LEU A 263 2.47 12.76 -19.47
C LEU A 263 2.26 12.90 -20.97
N ILE A 264 2.29 11.78 -21.66
CA ILE A 264 1.95 11.67 -23.09
C ILE A 264 0.93 10.55 -23.24
N ASP A 265 -0.30 10.89 -23.62
CA ASP A 265 -1.36 9.95 -23.96
C ASP A 265 -1.55 9.92 -25.48
N ARG A 266 -1.13 8.83 -26.08
CA ARG A 266 -1.15 8.70 -27.56
C ARG A 266 -2.55 8.51 -28.13
N LEU A 267 -3.50 7.97 -27.35
CA LEU A 267 -4.84 7.70 -27.84
C LEU A 267 -5.63 8.99 -28.09
N VAL A 268 -5.51 9.94 -27.18
CA VAL A 268 -6.21 11.24 -27.25
C VAL A 268 -5.31 12.36 -27.73
N ASN A 269 -4.06 12.05 -28.08
CA ASN A 269 -3.03 13.02 -28.49
C ASN A 269 -2.89 14.19 -27.48
N ASP A 270 -2.95 13.88 -26.19
CA ASP A 270 -2.87 14.85 -25.11
C ASP A 270 -1.50 14.77 -24.41
N THR A 271 -0.94 15.92 -24.11
CA THR A 271 0.34 16.06 -23.44
C THR A 271 0.20 17.04 -22.29
N ARG A 272 0.58 16.63 -21.09
CA ARG A 272 0.44 17.46 -19.89
C ARG A 272 1.70 17.47 -19.06
N THR A 273 1.94 18.60 -18.43
CA THR A 273 3.03 18.80 -17.48
C THR A 273 2.45 19.33 -16.17
N GLY A 274 2.91 18.78 -15.06
CA GLY A 274 2.43 19.16 -13.73
C GLY A 274 3.49 18.97 -12.64
N PRO A 275 3.17 19.35 -11.41
CA PRO A 275 4.09 19.20 -10.29
C PRO A 275 4.28 17.73 -9.89
N TYR A 276 5.53 17.41 -9.59
CA TYR A 276 5.96 16.16 -8.98
C TYR A 276 6.51 16.46 -7.59
N ILE A 277 5.88 15.90 -6.55
CA ILE A 277 6.29 16.12 -5.15
C ILE A 277 6.16 14.80 -4.41
N ARG A 278 7.20 14.39 -3.70
CA ARG A 278 7.17 13.32 -2.70
C ARG A 278 7.86 13.79 -1.44
N ALA A 279 7.34 13.38 -0.29
CA ALA A 279 7.97 13.59 0.99
C ALA A 279 7.72 12.39 1.89
N GLY A 280 8.68 12.02 2.69
CA GLY A 280 8.61 10.93 3.65
C GLY A 280 9.29 11.30 4.97
N LEU A 281 8.75 10.80 6.07
CA LEU A 281 9.32 10.90 7.40
C LEU A 281 9.18 9.56 8.10
N THR A 282 10.24 9.01 8.60
CA THR A 282 10.22 7.83 9.45
C THR A 282 10.88 8.16 10.77
N HIS A 283 10.22 7.83 11.87
CA HIS A 283 10.76 8.02 13.22
C HIS A 283 10.64 6.73 14.02
N ARG A 284 11.78 6.24 14.50
CA ARG A 284 11.88 5.06 15.37
C ARG A 284 12.13 5.51 16.80
N ALA A 285 11.07 5.75 17.57
CA ALA A 285 11.17 6.00 19.00
C ALA A 285 11.57 4.72 19.76
N GLN A 286 11.89 4.85 21.04
CA GLN A 286 12.25 3.69 21.87
C GLN A 286 11.16 2.60 21.90
N ARG A 287 9.90 3.01 21.84
CA ARG A 287 8.73 2.12 21.94
C ARG A 287 7.69 2.31 20.83
N ALA A 288 8.03 3.04 19.77
CA ALA A 288 7.09 3.27 18.69
C ALA A 288 7.82 3.44 17.35
N THR A 289 7.25 2.95 16.30
CA THR A 289 7.64 3.29 14.94
C THR A 289 6.51 4.11 14.31
N LEU A 290 6.88 5.27 13.83
CA LEU A 290 5.97 6.22 13.16
C LEU A 290 6.45 6.40 11.74
N GLY A 291 5.55 6.47 10.84
CA GLY A 291 5.91 6.83 9.51
C GLY A 291 4.88 7.70 8.84
N ALA A 292 5.34 8.54 7.93
CA ALA A 292 4.56 9.53 7.23
C ALA A 292 5.00 9.77 5.76
N SER A 293 4.08 9.86 4.65
CA SER A 293 4.37 10.29 3.30
C SER A 293 3.29 11.14 2.67
N TYR A 294 3.72 11.94 1.79
CA TYR A 294 2.93 12.68 0.84
C TYR A 294 3.47 12.41 -0.57
N ALA A 295 2.57 12.22 -1.51
CA ALA A 295 2.91 12.13 -2.92
C ALA A 295 1.90 12.93 -3.74
N ARG A 296 2.41 13.68 -4.74
CA ARG A 296 1.62 14.32 -5.78
C ARG A 296 2.32 14.10 -7.11
N GLU A 297 1.66 13.37 -8.00
CA GLU A 297 2.24 12.98 -9.28
C GLU A 297 1.15 12.62 -10.29
N PHE A 298 1.50 12.58 -11.57
CA PHE A 298 0.64 11.96 -12.56
C PHE A 298 0.77 10.45 -12.49
N VAL A 299 -0.35 9.75 -12.48
CA VAL A 299 -0.39 8.29 -12.37
C VAL A 299 -1.33 7.69 -13.40
N PRO A 300 -0.97 6.55 -13.98
CA PRO A 300 -1.92 5.75 -14.74
C PRO A 300 -2.98 5.18 -13.81
N THR A 301 -4.20 5.04 -14.31
CA THR A 301 -5.31 4.51 -13.55
C THR A 301 -5.83 3.23 -14.19
N PHE A 302 -5.82 2.16 -13.43
CA PHE A 302 -6.62 0.98 -13.73
C PHE A 302 -8.11 1.32 -13.52
N GLY A 303 -9.00 0.41 -13.88
CA GLY A 303 -10.44 0.61 -13.74
C GLY A 303 -11.01 1.46 -14.86
N PHE A 304 -11.06 2.77 -14.78
CA PHE A 304 -11.55 3.61 -15.89
C PHE A 304 -10.55 3.74 -17.04
N GLY A 305 -9.31 3.36 -16.83
CA GLY A 305 -8.32 3.21 -17.92
C GLY A 305 -7.75 4.53 -18.42
N GLY A 306 -7.49 5.47 -17.53
CA GLY A 306 -7.00 6.79 -17.88
C GLY A 306 -5.73 7.21 -17.17
N SER A 307 -5.63 8.51 -16.94
CA SER A 307 -4.55 9.16 -16.23
C SER A 307 -5.09 10.19 -15.25
N ASN A 308 -4.59 10.18 -14.04
CA ASN A 308 -5.01 11.09 -12.98
C ASN A 308 -3.84 11.90 -12.42
N GLN A 309 -4.12 13.09 -11.94
CA GLN A 309 -3.30 13.73 -10.94
C GLN A 309 -3.67 13.15 -9.59
N SER A 310 -2.77 12.38 -9.00
CA SER A 310 -2.97 11.79 -7.69
C SER A 310 -2.30 12.62 -6.61
N GLN A 311 -3.02 12.82 -5.51
CA GLN A 311 -2.47 13.31 -4.25
C GLN A 311 -2.76 12.25 -3.19
N ALA A 312 -1.73 11.79 -2.49
CA ALA A 312 -1.87 10.75 -1.48
C ALA A 312 -1.13 11.15 -0.20
N ILE A 313 -1.81 10.92 0.93
CA ILE A 313 -1.23 11.03 2.26
C ILE A 313 -1.38 9.66 2.91
N ARG A 314 -0.31 9.17 3.54
CA ARG A 314 -0.36 7.92 4.31
C ARG A 314 0.31 8.12 5.66
N GLY A 315 -0.15 7.42 6.67
CA GLY A 315 0.41 7.43 8.01
C GLY A 315 0.31 6.09 8.69
N TYR A 316 1.30 5.74 9.50
CA TYR A 316 1.22 4.57 10.35
C TYR A 316 1.90 4.79 11.69
N VAL A 317 1.39 4.08 12.68
CA VAL A 317 1.95 4.00 14.03
C VAL A 317 1.95 2.54 14.44
N ARG A 318 3.05 2.06 14.97
CA ARG A 318 3.15 0.78 15.67
C ARG A 318 3.79 1.01 17.01
N MET A 319 3.09 0.64 18.08
CA MET A 319 3.52 0.91 19.45
C MET A 319 3.27 -0.30 20.35
N PRO A 320 4.31 -1.00 20.83
CA PRO A 320 4.17 -1.91 21.93
C PRO A 320 3.90 -1.13 23.22
N LEU A 321 2.90 -1.54 23.99
CA LEU A 321 2.44 -0.85 25.21
C LEU A 321 2.98 -1.53 26.47
N ASP A 322 2.75 -2.81 26.65
CA ASP A 322 3.16 -3.54 27.85
C ASP A 322 4.20 -4.61 27.52
N ARG A 323 5.49 -4.34 27.86
CA ARG A 323 6.62 -5.29 27.70
C ARG A 323 6.52 -6.16 26.44
N ASN A 324 6.04 -5.59 25.32
CA ASN A 324 5.76 -6.24 24.04
C ASN A 324 4.62 -7.28 24.06
N ARG A 325 3.81 -7.37 25.10
CA ARG A 325 2.63 -8.23 25.12
C ARG A 325 1.42 -7.56 24.49
N LEU A 326 1.19 -6.29 24.85
CA LEU A 326 0.12 -5.48 24.27
C LEU A 326 0.72 -4.55 23.22
N TYR A 327 0.09 -4.44 22.06
CA TYR A 327 0.51 -3.49 21.02
C TYR A 327 -0.70 -2.86 20.31
N VAL A 328 -0.48 -1.66 19.84
CA VAL A 328 -1.39 -0.94 18.94
C VAL A 328 -0.70 -0.74 17.61
N GLN A 329 -1.43 -1.00 16.55
CA GLN A 329 -1.03 -0.66 15.19
C GLN A 329 -2.17 0.14 14.55
N GLN A 330 -1.82 1.26 13.93
CA GLN A 330 -2.78 2.09 13.23
C GLN A 330 -2.18 2.54 11.91
N SER A 331 -2.97 2.49 10.85
CA SER A 331 -2.61 3.05 9.56
C SER A 331 -3.77 3.89 9.03
N VAL A 332 -3.44 4.96 8.35
CA VAL A 332 -4.37 5.84 7.67
C VAL A 332 -3.83 6.14 6.28
N ALA A 333 -4.71 6.13 5.29
CA ALA A 333 -4.40 6.59 3.96
C ALA A 333 -5.55 7.48 3.46
N TRP A 334 -5.20 8.56 2.81
CA TRP A 334 -6.12 9.41 2.06
C TRP A 334 -5.56 9.60 0.66
N ARG A 335 -6.44 9.56 -0.32
CA ARG A 335 -6.07 9.78 -1.71
C ARG A 335 -7.14 10.55 -2.44
N ARG A 336 -6.70 11.55 -3.16
CA ARG A 336 -7.49 12.28 -4.14
C ARG A 336 -6.95 11.97 -5.53
N SER A 337 -7.84 11.54 -6.41
CA SER A 337 -7.54 11.21 -7.79
C SER A 337 -8.38 12.13 -8.69
N ASP A 338 -7.75 13.16 -9.24
CA ASP A 338 -8.41 14.11 -10.16
C ASP A 338 -8.10 13.66 -11.60
N PRO A 339 -9.09 13.28 -12.41
CA PRO A 339 -8.86 12.83 -13.77
C PRO A 339 -8.30 13.97 -14.63
N LEU A 340 -7.37 13.62 -15.51
CA LEU A 340 -6.81 14.57 -16.46
C LEU A 340 -7.70 14.72 -17.71
N ILE A 341 -8.61 13.76 -17.93
CA ILE A 341 -9.62 13.80 -18.99
C ILE A 341 -10.99 13.97 -18.34
N SER A 342 -11.78 14.91 -18.83
CA SER A 342 -13.05 15.35 -18.23
C SER A 342 -14.17 14.28 -18.17
N THR A 343 -14.02 13.18 -18.88
CA THR A 343 -15.02 12.08 -18.93
C THR A 343 -14.86 11.05 -17.80
N GLU A 344 -13.79 11.16 -17.00
CA GLU A 344 -13.52 10.24 -15.91
C GLU A 344 -13.99 10.83 -14.57
N LEU A 345 -14.26 9.97 -13.59
CA LEU A 345 -14.72 10.40 -12.28
C LEU A 345 -13.54 10.81 -11.37
N ALA A 346 -13.69 11.93 -10.70
CA ALA A 346 -12.80 12.28 -9.60
C ALA A 346 -13.16 11.45 -8.36
N LEU A 347 -12.15 10.89 -7.70
CA LEU A 347 -12.32 10.02 -6.55
C LEU A 347 -11.54 10.54 -5.35
N ASP A 348 -12.24 10.76 -4.23
CA ASP A 348 -11.65 10.99 -2.92
C ASP A 348 -11.81 9.73 -2.07
N SER A 349 -10.71 9.09 -1.70
CA SER A 349 -10.71 7.81 -0.97
C SER A 349 -9.97 7.93 0.35
N CYS A 350 -10.48 7.26 1.39
CA CYS A 350 -9.87 7.22 2.71
C CYS A 350 -9.90 5.79 3.25
N TRP A 351 -8.82 5.38 3.88
CA TRP A 351 -8.68 4.10 4.58
C TRP A 351 -8.16 4.34 5.99
N LEU A 352 -8.75 3.69 6.97
CA LEU A 352 -8.27 3.62 8.33
C LEU A 352 -8.25 2.16 8.76
N HIS A 353 -7.14 1.70 9.29
CA HIS A 353 -7.04 0.39 9.91
C HIS A 353 -6.39 0.53 11.28
N SER A 354 -7.05 -0.01 12.31
CA SER A 354 -6.61 0.00 13.69
C SER A 354 -6.63 -1.41 14.25
N THR A 355 -5.55 -1.85 14.86
CA THR A 355 -5.43 -3.16 15.51
C THR A 355 -4.92 -2.98 16.93
N LEU A 356 -5.59 -3.63 17.87
CA LEU A 356 -5.14 -3.83 19.24
C LEU A 356 -4.85 -5.31 19.42
N GLY A 357 -3.61 -5.68 19.71
CA GLY A 357 -3.20 -7.07 19.83
C GLY A 357 -2.58 -7.36 21.19
N TYR A 358 -2.88 -8.56 21.72
CA TYR A 358 -2.33 -9.06 22.96
C TYR A 358 -1.69 -10.44 22.75
N ALA A 359 -0.41 -10.58 23.10
CA ALA A 359 0.30 -11.85 23.05
C ALA A 359 -0.04 -12.69 24.29
N LEU A 360 -0.92 -13.69 24.11
CA LEU A 360 -1.30 -14.66 25.15
C LEU A 360 -0.13 -15.60 25.47
N SER A 361 0.59 -16.00 24.44
CA SER A 361 1.84 -16.77 24.56
C SER A 361 2.80 -16.40 23.42
N ARG A 362 3.98 -17.04 23.35
CA ARG A 362 4.94 -16.83 22.26
C ARG A 362 4.44 -17.32 20.88
N TRP A 363 3.41 -18.16 20.85
CA TRP A 363 2.84 -18.74 19.63
C TRP A 363 1.36 -18.39 19.40
N LEU A 364 0.71 -17.69 20.36
CA LEU A 364 -0.71 -17.37 20.32
C LEU A 364 -0.93 -15.88 20.63
N ARG A 365 -1.67 -15.20 19.76
CA ARG A 365 -2.08 -13.80 19.93
C ARG A 365 -3.58 -13.66 19.73
N ALA A 366 -4.20 -12.79 20.51
CA ALA A 366 -5.56 -12.30 20.30
C ALA A 366 -5.49 -10.87 19.82
N GLU A 367 -6.26 -10.53 18.80
CA GLU A 367 -6.29 -9.20 18.21
C GLU A 367 -7.73 -8.77 17.98
N GLY A 368 -8.03 -7.50 18.28
CA GLY A 368 -9.24 -6.82 17.84
C GLY A 368 -8.87 -5.80 16.78
N PHE A 369 -9.69 -5.64 15.75
CA PHE A 369 -9.43 -4.66 14.71
C PHE A 369 -10.68 -3.91 14.29
N TYR A 370 -10.44 -2.71 13.78
CA TYR A 370 -11.41 -1.86 13.12
C TYR A 370 -10.82 -1.36 11.80
N ALA A 371 -11.56 -1.53 10.72
CA ALA A 371 -11.21 -0.98 9.42
C ALA A 371 -12.35 -0.12 8.89
N TYR A 372 -12.01 1.05 8.39
CA TYR A 372 -12.91 1.98 7.75
C TYR A 372 -12.41 2.32 6.36
N THR A 373 -13.28 2.20 5.37
CA THR A 373 -13.01 2.67 4.01
C THR A 373 -14.13 3.59 3.54
N ARG A 374 -13.75 4.68 2.87
CA ARG A 374 -14.67 5.64 2.29
C ARG A 374 -14.18 6.03 0.90
N GLN A 375 -15.10 6.12 -0.03
CA GLN A 375 -14.84 6.74 -1.32
C GLN A 375 -16.00 7.65 -1.73
N ASP A 376 -15.67 8.85 -2.19
CA ASP A 376 -16.59 9.82 -2.73
C ASP A 376 -16.23 10.09 -4.19
N SER A 377 -17.15 9.80 -5.09
CA SER A 377 -16.98 10.04 -6.53
C SER A 377 -17.44 11.43 -6.97
N ARG A 378 -17.84 12.30 -6.03
CA ARG A 378 -18.33 13.66 -6.22
C ARG A 378 -19.56 13.77 -7.14
N VAL A 379 -20.22 12.66 -7.42
CA VAL A 379 -21.52 12.65 -8.10
C VAL A 379 -22.62 12.38 -7.07
N PRO A 380 -23.84 12.87 -7.28
CA PRO A 380 -24.96 12.57 -6.39
C PRO A 380 -25.13 11.06 -6.20
N GLY A 381 -25.15 10.59 -4.94
CA GLY A 381 -25.22 9.17 -4.62
C GLY A 381 -23.92 8.39 -4.83
N GLY A 382 -22.78 9.05 -5.03
CA GLY A 382 -21.50 8.39 -5.26
C GLY A 382 -20.66 8.15 -4.00
N LEU A 383 -21.25 8.28 -2.81
CA LEU A 383 -20.57 8.06 -1.54
C LEU A 383 -20.68 6.60 -1.11
N ILE A 384 -19.55 5.96 -0.88
CA ILE A 384 -19.43 4.62 -0.33
C ILE A 384 -18.74 4.70 1.03
N ASN A 385 -19.39 4.17 2.07
CA ASN A 385 -18.82 3.99 3.40
C ASN A 385 -18.86 2.51 3.78
N ARG A 386 -17.77 2.01 4.37
CA ARG A 386 -17.66 0.63 4.84
C ARG A 386 -16.95 0.59 6.18
N HIS A 387 -17.57 -0.03 7.17
CA HIS A 387 -17.02 -0.28 8.49
C HIS A 387 -16.89 -1.79 8.70
N ARG A 388 -15.70 -2.23 9.08
CA ARG A 388 -15.43 -3.62 9.46
C ARG A 388 -14.89 -3.64 10.88
N VAL A 389 -15.52 -4.42 11.75
CA VAL A 389 -15.08 -4.66 13.14
C VAL A 389 -14.89 -6.14 13.31
N GLY A 390 -13.77 -6.56 13.86
CA GLY A 390 -13.51 -7.97 14.04
C GLY A 390 -12.58 -8.29 15.19
N ALA A 391 -12.59 -9.56 15.55
CA ALA A 391 -11.67 -10.17 16.49
C ALA A 391 -11.04 -11.40 15.85
N GLN A 392 -9.76 -11.63 16.15
CA GLN A 392 -9.02 -12.77 15.59
C GLN A 392 -8.06 -13.40 16.59
N LEU A 393 -7.84 -14.69 16.40
CA LEU A 393 -6.81 -15.46 17.07
C LEU A 393 -5.75 -15.85 16.03
N VAL A 394 -4.51 -15.53 16.30
CA VAL A 394 -3.36 -15.83 15.44
C VAL A 394 -2.48 -16.87 16.14
N ILE A 395 -2.31 -18.00 15.51
CA ILE A 395 -1.42 -19.07 15.93
C ILE A 395 -0.24 -19.09 14.95
N ALA A 396 0.97 -18.94 15.43
CA ALA A 396 2.17 -18.97 14.60
C ALA A 396 3.36 -19.48 15.41
N GLN A 397 4.10 -20.42 14.85
CA GLN A 397 5.26 -20.99 15.52
C GLN A 397 6.47 -21.05 14.57
N PRO A 398 7.46 -20.17 14.74
CA PRO A 398 8.69 -20.25 13.98
C PRO A 398 9.45 -21.54 14.26
N VAL A 399 9.85 -22.24 13.21
CA VAL A 399 10.66 -23.46 13.23
C VAL A 399 11.94 -23.20 12.46
N ARG A 400 13.05 -23.38 13.11
CA ARG A 400 14.35 -23.26 12.48
C ARG A 400 14.64 -24.52 11.68
N LEU A 401 14.92 -24.35 10.40
CA LEU A 401 15.35 -25.46 9.53
C LEU A 401 16.86 -25.62 9.66
N ARG A 402 17.30 -26.83 9.88
CA ARG A 402 18.74 -27.21 10.02
C ARG A 402 19.35 -27.50 8.67
#